data_baecd05437dc4aec99e189bbde64bffb
#
_entry.id   baecd05437dc4aec99e189bbde64bffb
#
_cell.length_a   1.000
_cell.length_b   1.000
_cell.length_c   1.000
_cell.angle_alpha   90.00
_cell.angle_beta   90.00
_cell.angle_gamma   90.00
#
_symmetry.space_group_name_H-M   'P 1'
#
loop_
_entity.id
_entity.type
_entity.pdbx_description
1 polymer ?
#
loop_
_entity_poly.entity_id
_entity_poly.type
_entity_poly.pdbx_seq_one_letter_code
_entity_poly.pdbx_strand_id
1 'polypeptide(L)'
;MKRKTWVKNHKWIGIIITFFLVMFCLSGIVLNHRQLFSDINVSRGILPGQYKFNQWNNGLLRGTLRYKDNKNKDKVFIYGAAGVIQTDTTASHFTEYNQGLPAGADYRQMRGMAKTPQNDLFAVSVMDLYKLGKNASWQKIDLPKQEDDELLTDITTHGDTLIVLSRSHLYYATAPYKKFTCLTLQAGEGNEGKVSLFRQMWLLHSGALFGTVGKLIVDGIGVVLIILCVT
;
A
#
# COMPACT_ATOMS: atom_id res chain seq x y z
N MET A 1 39.47 16.75 -29.87
CA MET A 1 38.04 16.74 -30.25
C MET A 1 37.64 18.16 -30.63
N LYS A 2 37.04 18.39 -31.84
CA LYS A 2 36.71 19.76 -32.30
C LYS A 2 35.58 20.31 -31.41
N ARG A 3 35.67 21.58 -30.98
CA ARG A 3 34.70 22.27 -30.12
C ARG A 3 33.23 22.09 -30.58
N LYS A 4 32.99 22.09 -31.91
CA LYS A 4 31.65 21.85 -32.51
C LYS A 4 31.08 20.46 -32.16
N THR A 5 31.92 19.42 -32.15
CA THR A 5 31.49 18.06 -31.83
C THR A 5 31.13 17.95 -30.35
N TRP A 6 31.90 18.60 -29.47
CA TRP A 6 31.63 18.62 -28.04
C TRP A 6 30.31 19.29 -27.70
N VAL A 7 30.03 20.48 -28.28
CA VAL A 7 28.76 21.20 -28.11
C VAL A 7 27.57 20.38 -28.62
N LYS A 8 27.71 19.73 -29.80
CA LYS A 8 26.66 18.88 -30.34
C LYS A 8 26.34 17.70 -29.41
N ASN A 9 27.38 17.00 -28.93
CA ASN A 9 27.21 15.87 -28.01
C ASN A 9 26.60 16.31 -26.68
N HIS A 10 27.07 17.43 -26.11
CA HIS A 10 26.50 18.00 -24.89
C HIS A 10 25.00 18.29 -25.03
N LYS A 11 24.59 18.90 -26.15
CA LYS A 11 23.18 19.19 -26.45
C LYS A 11 22.33 17.91 -26.45
N TRP A 12 22.76 16.86 -27.17
CA TRP A 12 22.00 15.61 -27.29
C TRP A 12 21.95 14.84 -25.95
N ILE A 13 23.06 14.81 -25.25
CA ILE A 13 23.11 14.22 -23.89
C ILE A 13 22.17 14.99 -22.95
N GLY A 14 22.20 16.34 -23.03
CA GLY A 14 21.32 17.19 -22.25
C GLY A 14 19.84 16.89 -22.50
N ILE A 15 19.42 16.77 -23.75
CA ILE A 15 18.01 16.43 -24.09
C ILE A 15 17.61 15.08 -23.52
N ILE A 16 18.48 14.06 -23.61
CA ILE A 16 18.20 12.74 -23.07
C ILE A 16 18.09 12.80 -21.54
N ILE A 17 19.02 13.47 -20.86
CA ILE A 17 19.00 13.63 -19.41
C ILE A 17 17.76 14.39 -18.95
N THR A 18 17.40 15.46 -19.68
CA THR A 18 16.18 16.25 -19.41
C THR A 18 14.93 15.38 -19.43
N PHE A 19 14.79 14.48 -20.41
CA PHE A 19 13.67 13.55 -20.46
C PHE A 19 13.58 12.69 -19.20
N PHE A 20 14.68 12.08 -18.76
CA PHE A 20 14.72 11.27 -17.55
C PHE A 20 14.46 12.10 -16.29
N LEU A 21 15.00 13.34 -16.23
CA LEU A 21 14.80 14.22 -15.08
C LEU A 21 13.31 14.57 -14.90
N VAL A 22 12.63 14.95 -16.00
CA VAL A 22 11.18 15.22 -15.98
C VAL A 22 10.41 13.98 -15.52
N MET A 23 10.74 12.80 -16.06
CA MET A 23 10.11 11.55 -15.66
C MET A 23 10.29 11.28 -14.15
N PHE A 24 11.49 11.48 -13.60
CA PHE A 24 11.75 11.27 -12.18
C PHE A 24 11.04 12.29 -11.29
N CYS A 25 10.97 13.56 -11.70
CA CYS A 25 10.22 14.58 -10.97
C CYS A 25 8.72 14.23 -10.91
N LEU A 26 8.12 13.87 -12.03
CA LEU A 26 6.70 13.48 -12.10
C LEU A 26 6.42 12.24 -11.25
N SER A 27 7.25 11.21 -11.38
CA SER A 27 7.07 9.99 -10.57
C SER A 27 7.29 10.25 -9.07
N GLY A 28 8.21 11.13 -8.71
CA GLY A 28 8.45 11.53 -7.32
C GLY A 28 7.23 12.21 -6.70
N ILE A 29 6.60 13.14 -7.41
CA ILE A 29 5.37 13.81 -6.97
C ILE A 29 4.25 12.78 -6.75
N VAL A 30 4.04 11.86 -7.71
CA VAL A 30 3.03 10.81 -7.57
C VAL A 30 3.29 9.92 -6.35
N LEU A 31 4.55 9.52 -6.11
CA LEU A 31 4.92 8.68 -4.98
C LEU A 31 4.76 9.39 -3.63
N ASN A 32 4.99 10.70 -3.56
CA ASN A 32 4.81 11.49 -2.35
C ASN A 32 3.33 11.65 -1.96
N HIS A 33 2.44 11.62 -2.97
CA HIS A 33 1.00 11.84 -2.79
C HIS A 33 0.18 10.57 -3.11
N ARG A 34 0.63 9.43 -2.61
CA ARG A 34 0.02 8.12 -2.90
C ARG A 34 -1.51 8.11 -2.76
N GLN A 35 -2.05 8.74 -1.72
CA GLN A 35 -3.50 8.74 -1.49
C GLN A 35 -4.29 9.43 -2.61
N LEU A 36 -3.75 10.51 -3.19
CA LEU A 36 -4.41 11.23 -4.29
C LEU A 36 -4.46 10.41 -5.59
N PHE A 37 -3.54 9.46 -5.75
CA PHE A 37 -3.41 8.66 -6.98
C PHE A 37 -3.89 7.22 -6.82
N SER A 38 -4.38 6.83 -5.64
CA SER A 38 -4.76 5.45 -5.32
C SER A 38 -5.96 4.93 -6.12
N ASP A 39 -6.81 5.83 -6.62
CA ASP A 39 -7.96 5.49 -7.48
C ASP A 39 -7.57 5.31 -8.96
N ILE A 40 -6.36 5.75 -9.35
CA ILE A 40 -5.93 5.70 -10.73
C ILE A 40 -5.36 4.32 -11.06
N ASN A 41 -6.03 3.61 -11.94
CA ASN A 41 -5.61 2.30 -12.42
C ASN A 41 -5.05 2.42 -13.83
N VAL A 42 -3.91 1.77 -14.05
CA VAL A 42 -3.23 1.75 -15.34
C VAL A 42 -3.31 0.34 -15.93
N SER A 43 -3.58 0.24 -17.24
CA SER A 43 -3.64 -1.04 -17.92
C SER A 43 -2.27 -1.75 -17.92
N ARG A 44 -2.24 -3.02 -17.58
CA ARG A 44 -1.03 -3.86 -17.70
C ARG A 44 -0.50 -3.95 -19.13
N GLY A 45 -1.34 -3.66 -20.12
CA GLY A 45 -0.97 -3.69 -21.53
C GLY A 45 0.16 -2.75 -21.91
N ILE A 46 0.37 -1.66 -21.16
CA ILE A 46 1.47 -0.71 -21.38
C ILE A 46 2.80 -1.13 -20.75
N LEU A 47 2.80 -2.16 -19.89
CA LEU A 47 4.03 -2.63 -19.26
C LEU A 47 4.85 -3.47 -20.24
N PRO A 48 6.21 -3.42 -20.16
CA PRO A 48 7.07 -4.33 -20.90
C PRO A 48 6.72 -5.79 -20.61
N GLY A 49 6.98 -6.69 -21.58
CA GLY A 49 6.54 -8.09 -21.53
C GLY A 49 6.88 -8.83 -20.24
N GLN A 50 8.04 -8.57 -19.66
CA GLN A 50 8.46 -9.16 -18.38
C GLN A 50 7.60 -8.75 -17.18
N TYR A 51 6.90 -7.61 -17.25
CA TYR A 51 6.03 -7.07 -16.20
C TYR A 51 4.54 -7.24 -16.50
N LYS A 52 4.17 -7.79 -17.67
CA LYS A 52 2.75 -8.03 -18.02
C LYS A 52 2.11 -9.11 -17.18
N PHE A 53 2.94 -9.94 -16.54
CA PHE A 53 2.53 -11.11 -15.77
C PHE A 53 1.65 -12.06 -16.61
N ASN A 54 2.17 -13.19 -16.98
CA ASN A 54 1.44 -14.21 -17.75
C ASN A 54 0.19 -14.71 -17.03
N GLN A 55 0.23 -14.67 -15.69
CA GLN A 55 -0.92 -14.92 -14.83
C GLN A 55 -1.40 -13.60 -14.24
N TRP A 56 -2.71 -13.39 -14.22
CA TRP A 56 -3.33 -12.15 -13.72
C TRP A 56 -2.97 -11.82 -12.26
N ASN A 57 -2.65 -12.84 -11.46
CA ASN A 57 -2.34 -12.75 -10.04
C ASN A 57 -0.85 -12.84 -9.71
N ASN A 58 0.04 -12.86 -10.70
CA ASN A 58 1.47 -13.05 -10.47
C ASN A 58 2.05 -11.95 -9.56
N GLY A 59 2.65 -12.36 -8.43
CA GLY A 59 3.19 -11.46 -7.41
C GLY A 59 2.14 -10.66 -6.63
N LEU A 60 0.85 -10.89 -6.84
CA LEU A 60 -0.23 -10.12 -6.21
C LEU A 60 -0.83 -10.81 -4.98
N LEU A 61 -0.62 -12.11 -4.82
CA LEU A 61 -1.13 -12.86 -3.67
C LEU A 61 -0.20 -12.73 -2.47
N ARG A 62 -0.77 -12.64 -1.26
CA ARG A 62 -0.04 -12.46 -0.01
C ARG A 62 -0.28 -13.55 1.01
N GLY A 63 -1.50 -14.05 1.10
CA GLY A 63 -1.82 -15.05 2.09
C GLY A 63 -3.19 -15.67 1.91
N THR A 64 -3.50 -16.57 2.80
CA THR A 64 -4.76 -17.30 2.83
C THR A 64 -5.36 -17.30 4.24
N LEU A 65 -6.68 -17.39 4.32
CA LEU A 65 -7.42 -17.59 5.56
C LEU A 65 -8.47 -18.67 5.36
N ARG A 66 -8.36 -19.76 6.12
CA ARG A 66 -9.39 -20.80 6.15
C ARG A 66 -10.52 -20.41 7.09
N TYR A 67 -11.75 -20.62 6.64
CA TYR A 67 -12.93 -20.36 7.45
C TYR A 67 -14.05 -21.35 7.09
N LYS A 68 -15.06 -21.42 7.96
CA LYS A 68 -16.29 -22.16 7.69
C LYS A 68 -17.40 -21.20 7.35
N ASP A 69 -18.10 -21.47 6.25
CA ASP A 69 -19.26 -20.67 5.86
C ASP A 69 -20.48 -20.97 6.77
N ASN A 70 -21.58 -20.26 6.55
CA ASN A 70 -22.82 -20.42 7.30
C ASN A 70 -23.44 -21.83 7.18
N LYS A 71 -23.00 -22.63 6.19
CA LYS A 71 -23.40 -24.01 5.96
C LYS A 71 -22.38 -25.01 6.51
N ASN A 72 -21.45 -24.54 7.36
CA ASN A 72 -20.36 -25.31 7.96
C ASN A 72 -19.40 -25.96 6.93
N LYS A 73 -19.36 -25.44 5.68
CA LYS A 73 -18.43 -25.88 4.64
C LYS A 73 -17.12 -25.14 4.77
N ASP A 74 -16.03 -25.88 4.63
CA ASP A 74 -14.70 -25.29 4.61
C ASP A 74 -14.50 -24.48 3.32
N LYS A 75 -14.07 -23.24 3.52
CA LYS A 75 -13.74 -22.27 2.47
C LYS A 75 -12.37 -21.67 2.75
N VAL A 76 -11.75 -21.16 1.73
CA VAL A 76 -10.47 -20.48 1.82
C VAL A 76 -10.60 -19.12 1.15
N PHE A 77 -10.26 -18.07 1.89
CA PHE A 77 -9.96 -16.77 1.31
C PHE A 77 -8.49 -16.73 0.89
N ILE A 78 -8.25 -16.19 -0.29
CA ILE A 78 -6.93 -15.85 -0.81
C ILE A 78 -6.93 -14.33 -0.94
N TYR A 79 -5.94 -13.66 -0.39
CA TYR A 79 -5.90 -12.21 -0.40
C TYR A 79 -4.55 -11.65 -0.83
N GLY A 80 -4.55 -10.42 -1.30
CA GLY A 80 -3.35 -9.73 -1.75
C GLY A 80 -3.68 -8.44 -2.50
N ALA A 81 -2.83 -8.05 -3.45
CA ALA A 81 -3.02 -6.80 -4.20
C ALA A 81 -4.24 -6.84 -5.14
N ALA A 82 -4.77 -8.03 -5.45
CA ALA A 82 -5.99 -8.21 -6.25
C ALA A 82 -7.29 -8.11 -5.41
N GLY A 83 -7.17 -7.86 -4.11
CA GLY A 83 -8.29 -7.89 -3.17
C GLY A 83 -8.44 -9.25 -2.50
N VAL A 84 -9.68 -9.71 -2.37
CA VAL A 84 -10.05 -10.98 -1.75
C VAL A 84 -10.74 -11.89 -2.75
N ILE A 85 -10.31 -13.13 -2.80
CA ILE A 85 -10.87 -14.19 -3.63
C ILE A 85 -11.27 -15.33 -2.70
N GLN A 86 -12.44 -15.89 -2.90
CA GLN A 86 -12.90 -17.08 -2.20
C GLN A 86 -12.73 -18.31 -3.07
N THR A 87 -12.29 -19.42 -2.47
CA THR A 87 -12.28 -20.74 -3.13
C THR A 87 -12.72 -21.82 -2.15
N ASP A 88 -13.00 -22.99 -2.70
CA ASP A 88 -13.20 -24.21 -1.91
C ASP A 88 -11.85 -24.85 -1.52
N THR A 89 -11.89 -25.91 -0.74
CA THR A 89 -10.69 -26.64 -0.29
C THR A 89 -9.95 -27.37 -1.40
N THR A 90 -10.60 -27.57 -2.55
CA THR A 90 -10.02 -28.23 -3.74
C THR A 90 -9.47 -27.22 -4.75
N ALA A 91 -9.64 -25.93 -4.48
CA ALA A 91 -9.27 -24.83 -5.37
C ALA A 91 -9.84 -24.99 -6.80
N SER A 92 -11.05 -25.55 -6.91
CA SER A 92 -11.72 -25.82 -8.18
C SER A 92 -12.56 -24.65 -8.67
N HIS A 93 -13.06 -23.81 -7.75
CA HIS A 93 -13.88 -22.64 -8.06
C HIS A 93 -13.36 -21.42 -7.35
N PHE A 94 -13.18 -20.33 -8.10
CA PHE A 94 -12.73 -19.04 -7.58
C PHE A 94 -13.84 -18.01 -7.78
N THR A 95 -14.19 -17.32 -6.71
CA THR A 95 -15.19 -16.25 -6.71
C THR A 95 -14.55 -14.97 -6.17
N GLU A 96 -14.67 -13.89 -6.89
CA GLU A 96 -14.22 -12.58 -6.42
C GLU A 96 -15.09 -12.13 -5.23
N TYR A 97 -14.43 -11.63 -4.19
CA TYR A 97 -15.08 -11.29 -2.92
C TYR A 97 -14.75 -9.85 -2.50
N ASN A 98 -14.86 -8.92 -3.46
CA ASN A 98 -14.45 -7.52 -3.30
C ASN A 98 -15.62 -6.55 -3.08
N GLN A 99 -16.86 -7.04 -2.96
CA GLN A 99 -18.03 -6.17 -2.76
C GLN A 99 -17.87 -5.33 -1.49
N GLY A 100 -18.04 -4.01 -1.62
CA GLY A 100 -17.86 -3.05 -0.52
C GLY A 100 -16.44 -2.53 -0.35
N LEU A 101 -15.45 -3.10 -1.06
CA LEU A 101 -14.11 -2.50 -1.14
C LEU A 101 -14.08 -1.37 -2.17
N PRO A 102 -13.27 -0.33 -1.95
CA PRO A 102 -13.08 0.74 -2.93
C PRO A 102 -12.60 0.22 -4.29
N ALA A 103 -12.86 0.97 -5.35
CA ALA A 103 -12.54 0.55 -6.72
C ALA A 103 -11.04 0.58 -7.04
N GLY A 104 -10.25 1.42 -6.37
CA GLY A 104 -8.81 1.59 -6.64
C GLY A 104 -8.00 0.33 -6.31
N ALA A 105 -7.10 -0.07 -7.21
CA ALA A 105 -6.24 -1.24 -7.00
C ALA A 105 -5.36 -1.10 -5.75
N ASP A 106 -4.96 0.12 -5.41
CA ASP A 106 -4.14 0.41 -4.24
C ASP A 106 -4.92 0.25 -2.94
N TYR A 107 -6.22 0.63 -2.92
CA TYR A 107 -7.11 0.40 -1.78
C TYR A 107 -7.44 -1.07 -1.55
N ARG A 108 -7.49 -1.87 -2.61
CA ARG A 108 -7.75 -3.31 -2.55
C ARG A 108 -6.52 -4.14 -2.18
N GLN A 109 -5.39 -3.51 -1.95
CA GLN A 109 -4.15 -4.18 -1.58
C GLN A 109 -4.22 -4.71 -0.15
N MET A 110 -4.78 -5.92 0.02
CA MET A 110 -4.93 -6.58 1.32
C MET A 110 -3.59 -7.00 1.89
N ARG A 111 -3.37 -6.68 3.15
CA ARG A 111 -2.16 -6.99 3.93
C ARG A 111 -2.34 -8.21 4.81
N GLY A 112 -3.53 -8.37 5.35
CA GLY A 112 -3.85 -9.47 6.25
C GLY A 112 -5.36 -9.69 6.35
N MET A 113 -5.72 -10.87 6.81
CA MET A 113 -7.08 -11.22 7.19
C MET A 113 -7.08 -11.98 8.50
N ALA A 114 -8.08 -11.74 9.33
CA ALA A 114 -8.25 -12.44 10.61
C ALA A 114 -9.71 -12.85 10.82
N LYS A 115 -9.87 -13.93 11.57
CA LYS A 115 -11.15 -14.46 11.98
C LYS A 115 -11.22 -14.51 13.49
N THR A 116 -12.28 -13.96 14.07
CA THR A 116 -12.50 -13.97 15.50
C THR A 116 -13.19 -15.27 15.97
N PRO A 117 -13.17 -15.57 17.28
CA PRO A 117 -13.94 -16.70 17.83
C PRO A 117 -15.45 -16.64 17.54
N GLN A 118 -16.01 -15.41 17.39
CA GLN A 118 -17.40 -15.18 17.04
C GLN A 118 -17.71 -15.37 15.54
N ASN A 119 -16.74 -15.85 14.76
CA ASN A 119 -16.82 -15.97 13.31
C ASN A 119 -16.88 -14.65 12.52
N ASP A 120 -16.62 -13.51 13.16
CA ASP A 120 -16.44 -12.26 12.45
C ASP A 120 -15.15 -12.31 11.63
N LEU A 121 -15.23 -11.87 10.37
CA LEU A 121 -14.10 -11.82 9.44
C LEU A 121 -13.68 -10.37 9.25
N PHE A 122 -12.38 -10.14 9.38
CA PHE A 122 -11.76 -8.85 9.19
C PHE A 122 -10.67 -8.93 8.13
N ALA A 123 -10.49 -7.86 7.38
CA ALA A 123 -9.42 -7.71 6.42
C ALA A 123 -8.78 -6.32 6.58
N VAL A 124 -7.47 -6.27 6.50
CA VAL A 124 -6.73 -5.03 6.52
C VAL A 124 -6.12 -4.79 5.13
N SER A 125 -6.42 -3.64 4.56
CA SER A 125 -5.71 -3.13 3.37
C SER A 125 -4.50 -2.30 3.81
N VAL A 126 -3.80 -1.74 2.84
CA VAL A 126 -2.71 -0.79 3.13
C VAL A 126 -3.21 0.44 3.89
N MET A 127 -4.44 0.86 3.66
CA MET A 127 -4.99 2.12 4.19
C MET A 127 -6.06 1.92 5.25
N ASP A 128 -6.88 0.86 5.14
CA ASP A 128 -8.12 0.74 5.89
C ASP A 128 -8.32 -0.65 6.48
N LEU A 129 -9.11 -0.70 7.55
CA LEU A 129 -9.64 -1.91 8.17
C LEU A 129 -11.07 -2.15 7.71
N TYR A 130 -11.39 -3.39 7.38
CA TYR A 130 -12.73 -3.80 6.95
C TYR A 130 -13.23 -4.98 7.77
N LYS A 131 -14.55 -5.00 8.01
CA LYS A 131 -15.29 -6.14 8.55
C LYS A 131 -16.23 -6.69 7.49
N LEU A 132 -16.31 -8.00 7.34
CA LEU A 132 -17.28 -8.63 6.46
C LEU A 132 -18.67 -8.60 7.08
N GLY A 133 -19.61 -7.96 6.39
CA GLY A 133 -21.01 -7.89 6.78
C GLY A 133 -21.80 -9.17 6.42
N LYS A 134 -23.00 -9.30 6.97
CA LYS A 134 -23.89 -10.46 6.74
C LYS A 134 -24.31 -10.62 5.27
N ASN A 135 -24.31 -9.55 4.49
CA ASN A 135 -24.61 -9.53 3.06
C ASN A 135 -23.40 -9.82 2.15
N ALA A 136 -22.32 -10.37 2.70
CA ALA A 136 -21.07 -10.64 2.00
C ALA A 136 -20.40 -9.38 1.42
N SER A 137 -20.65 -8.22 2.02
CA SER A 137 -20.03 -6.95 1.63
C SER A 137 -19.10 -6.45 2.74
N TRP A 138 -17.92 -5.98 2.37
CA TRP A 138 -16.97 -5.39 3.28
C TRP A 138 -17.42 -4.00 3.74
N GLN A 139 -17.34 -3.76 5.01
CA GLN A 139 -17.68 -2.49 5.66
C GLN A 139 -16.42 -1.92 6.30
N LYS A 140 -16.10 -0.69 5.94
CA LYS A 140 -14.96 0.02 6.52
C LYS A 140 -15.19 0.25 8.02
N ILE A 141 -14.13 0.07 8.80
CA ILE A 141 -14.08 0.42 10.22
C ILE A 141 -13.06 1.54 10.38
N ASP A 142 -13.49 2.61 11.03
CA ASP A 142 -12.60 3.73 11.32
C ASP A 142 -11.70 3.39 12.51
N LEU A 143 -10.41 3.53 12.30
CA LEU A 143 -9.40 3.48 13.35
C LEU A 143 -9.16 4.89 13.92
N PRO A 144 -8.72 5.03 15.18
CA PRO A 144 -8.30 6.31 15.72
C PRO A 144 -7.26 6.97 14.81
N LYS A 145 -7.53 8.19 14.36
CA LYS A 145 -6.60 8.93 13.50
C LYS A 145 -5.31 9.23 14.26
N GLN A 146 -4.19 9.02 13.59
CA GLN A 146 -2.88 9.50 13.99
C GLN A 146 -2.49 10.69 13.11
N GLU A 147 -1.54 11.49 13.57
CA GLU A 147 -1.08 12.67 12.85
C GLU A 147 -0.43 12.36 11.51
N ASP A 148 0.16 11.17 11.39
CA ASP A 148 0.77 10.68 10.15
C ASP A 148 -0.16 9.73 9.42
N ASP A 149 -0.15 9.79 8.09
CA ASP A 149 -0.82 8.85 7.18
C ASP A 149 -0.17 7.46 7.28
N GLU A 150 -0.43 6.78 8.38
CA GLU A 150 0.17 5.48 8.67
C GLU A 150 -0.46 4.37 7.84
N LEU A 151 0.41 3.62 7.19
CA LEU A 151 -0.01 2.44 6.43
C LEU A 151 -0.16 1.24 7.37
N LEU A 152 -1.28 0.54 7.24
CA LEU A 152 -1.53 -0.70 7.95
C LEU A 152 -0.67 -1.83 7.37
N THR A 153 -0.20 -2.72 8.23
CA THR A 153 0.77 -3.76 7.87
C THR A 153 0.27 -5.17 8.09
N ASP A 154 -0.48 -5.42 9.17
CA ASP A 154 -0.93 -6.76 9.53
C ASP A 154 -2.16 -6.73 10.44
N ILE A 155 -2.81 -7.90 10.60
CA ILE A 155 -3.95 -8.13 11.49
C ILE A 155 -3.90 -9.54 12.06
N THR A 156 -4.19 -9.66 13.34
CA THR A 156 -4.30 -10.96 14.02
C THR A 156 -5.36 -10.93 15.11
N THR A 157 -5.69 -12.09 15.64
CA THR A 157 -6.59 -12.25 16.79
C THR A 157 -5.91 -13.01 17.91
N HIS A 158 -6.15 -12.61 19.15
CA HIS A 158 -5.77 -13.34 20.34
C HIS A 158 -6.96 -13.42 21.31
N GLY A 159 -7.55 -14.61 21.47
CA GLY A 159 -8.83 -14.73 22.15
C GLY A 159 -9.89 -13.81 21.52
N ASP A 160 -10.58 -13.03 22.34
CA ASP A 160 -11.60 -12.08 21.91
C ASP A 160 -11.02 -10.72 21.49
N THR A 161 -9.70 -10.59 21.41
CA THR A 161 -9.03 -9.35 21.03
C THR A 161 -8.61 -9.41 19.57
N LEU A 162 -9.04 -8.41 18.79
CA LEU A 162 -8.54 -8.14 17.46
C LEU A 162 -7.40 -7.13 17.55
N ILE A 163 -6.29 -7.44 16.91
CA ILE A 163 -5.07 -6.65 16.91
C ILE A 163 -4.76 -6.26 15.47
N VAL A 164 -4.61 -4.97 15.21
CA VAL A 164 -4.22 -4.40 13.91
C VAL A 164 -2.92 -3.66 14.09
N LEU A 165 -1.96 -3.95 13.25
CA LEU A 165 -0.65 -3.32 13.27
C LEU A 165 -0.53 -2.30 12.13
N SER A 166 -0.09 -1.10 12.44
CA SER A 166 0.43 -0.13 11.49
C SER A 166 1.96 -0.12 11.51
N ARG A 167 2.58 0.83 10.83
CA ARG A 167 4.05 0.95 10.83
C ARG A 167 4.63 1.35 12.18
N SER A 168 3.89 2.12 12.99
CA SER A 168 4.38 2.68 14.25
C SER A 168 3.45 2.41 15.43
N HIS A 169 2.20 1.98 15.18
CA HIS A 169 1.19 1.82 16.22
C HIS A 169 0.53 0.44 16.18
N LEU A 170 0.03 0.04 17.32
CA LEU A 170 -0.80 -1.14 17.49
C LEU A 170 -2.21 -0.68 17.89
N TYR A 171 -3.19 -1.12 17.14
CA TYR A 171 -4.60 -0.92 17.47
C TYR A 171 -5.19 -2.22 17.96
N TYR A 172 -5.97 -2.16 19.03
CA TYR A 172 -6.68 -3.34 19.51
C TYR A 172 -8.12 -3.01 19.90
N ALA A 173 -8.98 -3.98 19.75
CA ALA A 173 -10.37 -3.94 20.18
C ALA A 173 -10.83 -5.32 20.64
N THR A 174 -11.70 -5.35 21.66
CA THR A 174 -12.41 -6.54 22.07
C THR A 174 -13.83 -6.56 21.47
N ALA A 175 -14.46 -7.72 21.47
CA ALA A 175 -15.85 -7.83 21.00
C ALA A 175 -16.74 -6.78 21.69
N PRO A 176 -17.61 -6.08 20.96
CA PRO A 176 -18.05 -6.27 19.59
C PRO A 176 -17.25 -5.52 18.50
N TYR A 177 -15.99 -5.15 18.76
CA TYR A 177 -15.02 -4.54 17.82
C TYR A 177 -15.46 -3.18 17.25
N LYS A 178 -16.16 -2.39 18.06
CA LYS A 178 -16.68 -1.07 17.65
C LYS A 178 -15.72 0.08 17.97
N LYS A 179 -14.89 -0.09 18.99
CA LYS A 179 -13.97 0.96 19.45
C LYS A 179 -12.57 0.39 19.56
N PHE A 180 -11.66 0.95 18.79
CA PHE A 180 -10.25 0.60 18.84
C PHE A 180 -9.50 1.54 19.76
N THR A 181 -8.56 0.95 20.50
CA THR A 181 -7.58 1.70 21.30
C THR A 181 -6.25 1.64 20.56
N CYS A 182 -5.58 2.78 20.47
CA CYS A 182 -4.26 2.89 19.87
C CYS A 182 -3.19 2.84 20.97
N LEU A 183 -2.18 2.01 20.76
CA LEU A 183 -0.98 1.95 21.59
C LEU A 183 0.23 2.35 20.77
N THR A 184 1.00 3.30 21.29
CA THR A 184 2.36 3.57 20.79
C THR A 184 3.29 2.51 21.38
N LEU A 185 3.97 1.77 20.52
CA LEU A 185 4.92 0.76 20.96
C LEU A 185 6.13 1.42 21.61
N GLN A 186 6.46 0.96 22.81
CA GLN A 186 7.69 1.37 23.48
C GLN A 186 8.89 0.68 22.83
N ALA A 187 10.02 1.38 22.82
CA ALA A 187 11.27 0.76 22.38
C ALA A 187 11.62 -0.43 23.27
N GLY A 188 11.90 -1.58 22.66
CA GLY A 188 12.36 -2.76 23.40
C GLY A 188 13.72 -2.53 24.05
N GLU A 189 14.02 -3.30 25.08
CA GLU A 189 15.36 -3.36 25.68
C GLU A 189 16.39 -3.70 24.60
N GLY A 190 17.46 -2.92 24.52
CA GLY A 190 18.50 -3.07 23.47
C GLY A 190 18.23 -2.31 22.17
N ASN A 191 17.18 -1.51 22.09
CA ASN A 191 17.00 -0.60 20.97
C ASN A 191 18.07 0.51 21.02
N GLU A 192 19.04 0.40 20.11
CA GLU A 192 20.14 1.37 20.03
C GLU A 192 19.75 2.69 19.34
N GLY A 193 18.47 2.90 19.01
CA GLY A 193 18.00 4.09 18.29
C GLY A 193 18.56 4.24 16.88
N LYS A 194 19.14 3.18 16.33
CA LYS A 194 19.74 3.17 14.99
C LYS A 194 18.69 2.97 13.90
N VAL A 195 18.82 3.72 12.84
CA VAL A 195 17.99 3.58 11.62
C VAL A 195 18.92 3.25 10.46
N SER A 196 18.45 2.45 9.49
CA SER A 196 19.29 2.13 8.33
C SER A 196 19.59 3.39 7.51
N LEU A 197 20.79 3.47 6.95
CA LEU A 197 21.20 4.57 6.07
C LEU A 197 20.22 4.71 4.88
N PHE A 198 19.75 3.58 4.32
CA PHE A 198 18.77 3.59 3.24
C PHE A 198 17.48 4.32 3.66
N ARG A 199 16.95 4.04 4.86
CA ARG A 199 15.75 4.72 5.38
C ARG A 199 15.97 6.21 5.53
N GLN A 200 17.13 6.62 6.03
CA GLN A 200 17.49 8.03 6.19
C GLN A 200 17.56 8.76 4.84
N MET A 201 18.23 8.14 3.85
CA MET A 201 18.33 8.70 2.51
C MET A 201 16.97 8.81 1.83
N TRP A 202 16.11 7.82 2.03
CA TRP A 202 14.74 7.86 1.51
C TRP A 202 13.94 9.02 2.13
N LEU A 203 13.98 9.20 3.45
CA LEU A 203 13.32 10.30 4.16
C LEU A 203 13.81 11.67 3.69
N LEU A 204 15.12 11.81 3.48
CA LEU A 204 15.72 13.04 2.96
C LEU A 204 15.28 13.30 1.52
N HIS A 205 15.38 12.30 0.66
CA HIS A 205 15.06 12.43 -0.78
C HIS A 205 13.58 12.75 -1.05
N SER A 206 12.68 12.16 -0.27
CA SER A 206 11.24 12.42 -0.36
C SER A 206 10.79 13.70 0.35
N GLY A 207 11.69 14.37 1.10
CA GLY A 207 11.34 15.48 1.96
C GLY A 207 10.61 15.09 3.25
N ALA A 208 10.27 13.80 3.42
CA ALA A 208 9.51 13.31 4.56
C ALA A 208 10.23 13.52 5.91
N LEU A 209 11.56 13.72 5.90
CA LEU A 209 12.34 14.07 7.09
C LEU A 209 11.82 15.36 7.76
N PHE A 210 11.28 16.29 6.99
CA PHE A 210 10.72 17.57 7.44
C PHE A 210 9.17 17.57 7.40
N GLY A 211 8.55 16.40 7.48
CA GLY A 211 7.09 16.24 7.45
C GLY A 211 6.44 16.72 6.15
N THR A 212 5.21 17.19 6.26
CA THR A 212 4.42 17.68 5.10
C THR A 212 5.07 18.85 4.39
N VAL A 213 5.68 19.77 5.15
CA VAL A 213 6.38 20.95 4.58
C VAL A 213 7.55 20.52 3.70
N GLY A 214 8.34 19.55 4.16
CA GLY A 214 9.46 19.02 3.38
C GLY A 214 9.02 18.36 2.08
N LYS A 215 7.93 17.58 2.11
CA LYS A 215 7.34 16.98 0.91
C LYS A 215 6.93 18.06 -0.10
N LEU A 216 6.21 19.09 0.33
CA LEU A 216 5.81 20.20 -0.53
C LEU A 216 6.99 20.97 -1.13
N ILE A 217 8.08 21.13 -0.37
CA ILE A 217 9.31 21.76 -0.90
C ILE A 217 9.91 20.89 -2.01
N VAL A 218 10.05 19.57 -1.81
CA VAL A 218 10.59 18.66 -2.82
C VAL A 218 9.72 18.63 -4.08
N ASP A 219 8.39 18.62 -3.92
CA ASP A 219 7.45 18.68 -5.05
C ASP A 219 7.57 20.02 -5.79
N GLY A 220 7.68 21.14 -5.06
CA GLY A 220 7.91 22.46 -5.66
C GLY A 220 9.22 22.54 -6.45
N ILE A 221 10.31 21.98 -5.91
CA ILE A 221 11.58 21.85 -6.63
C ILE A 221 11.40 21.00 -7.89
N GLY A 222 10.67 19.90 -7.82
CA GLY A 222 10.35 19.05 -8.97
C GLY A 222 9.64 19.82 -10.08
N VAL A 223 8.63 20.62 -9.72
CA VAL A 223 7.90 21.47 -10.66
C VAL A 223 8.82 22.51 -11.30
N VAL A 224 9.63 23.20 -10.50
CA VAL A 224 10.60 24.18 -11.01
C VAL A 224 11.60 23.52 -11.99
N LEU A 225 12.12 22.34 -11.67
CA LEU A 225 13.01 21.59 -12.55
C LEU A 225 12.33 21.22 -13.85
N ILE A 226 11.05 20.81 -13.83
CA ILE A 226 10.29 20.52 -15.06
C ILE A 226 10.21 21.78 -15.94
N ILE A 227 9.88 22.93 -15.35
CA ILE A 227 9.81 24.21 -16.09
C ILE A 227 11.16 24.54 -16.71
N LEU A 228 12.25 24.45 -15.94
CA LEU A 228 13.61 24.74 -16.43
C LEU A 228 14.08 23.76 -17.52
N CYS A 229 13.56 22.54 -17.53
CA CYS A 229 13.87 21.56 -18.55
C CYS A 229 13.15 21.82 -19.88
N VAL A 230 12.00 22.51 -19.84
CA VAL A 230 11.18 22.80 -21.03
C VAL A 230 11.53 24.16 -21.67
N THR A 231 12.09 25.08 -20.90
CA THR A 231 12.52 26.42 -21.36
C THR A 231 13.98 26.44 -21.79
#